data_8b5b58be55756cbd27e945553f0d1bdc
#
_entry.id   8b5b58be55756cbd27e945553f0d1bdc
#
_cell.length_a   1.000
_cell.length_b   1.000
_cell.length_c   1.000
_cell.angle_alpha   90.00
_cell.angle_beta   90.00
_cell.angle_gamma   90.00
#
_symmetry.space_group_name_H-M   'P 1'
#
loop_
_entity.id
_entity.type
_entity.pdbx_description
1 polymer ?
#
loop_
_entity_poly.entity_id
_entity_poly.type
_entity_poly.pdbx_seq_one_letter_code
_entity_poly.pdbx_strand_id
1 'polypeptide(L)'
;MPGKWPASLEGATVTTRNDSTMARKKSPQRRGHHRITVDGGSGHNKLVLFVCVENTFRSVLSEAIFNAQAPDGWRAESAGVQPAGAINPDVAGLVEEIGIHLGPKTPRTVTPELIRRAQRVITFGCLDQCPTGARGKSEDWPLPTAAGKTHQELRAIRDELRARTRS
;
A
#
# COMPACT_ATOMS: atom_id res chain seq x y z
N MET A 1 22.22 1.89 1.08
CA MET A 1 21.40 2.88 1.83
C MET A 1 19.95 2.61 1.49
N PRO A 2 19.14 2.17 2.44
CA PRO A 2 17.71 2.07 2.18
C PRO A 2 17.17 3.47 1.87
N GLY A 3 16.55 3.61 0.71
CA GLY A 3 15.92 4.86 0.33
C GLY A 3 14.82 5.21 1.33
N LYS A 4 14.96 6.32 2.00
CA LYS A 4 13.93 6.82 2.91
C LYS A 4 12.68 7.16 2.11
N TRP A 5 11.55 6.72 2.59
CA TRP A 5 10.26 7.26 2.17
C TRP A 5 10.25 8.76 2.51
N PRO A 6 9.68 9.61 1.66
CA PRO A 6 9.54 11.01 2.02
C PRO A 6 8.81 11.08 3.37
N ALA A 7 9.44 11.75 4.32
CA ALA A 7 8.84 11.98 5.62
C ALA A 7 7.47 12.63 5.42
N SER A 8 6.46 12.09 6.07
CA SER A 8 5.20 12.78 6.24
C SER A 8 5.51 14.13 6.86
N LEU A 9 5.10 15.20 6.23
CA LEU A 9 5.16 16.52 6.84
C LEU A 9 4.23 16.48 8.06
N GLU A 10 4.80 16.24 9.22
CA GLU A 10 4.15 16.54 10.47
C GLU A 10 3.91 18.04 10.53
N GLY A 11 2.68 18.44 10.52
CA GLY A 11 2.34 19.84 10.65
C GLY A 11 1.01 20.24 10.04
N ALA A 12 -0.04 19.47 10.27
CA ALA A 12 -1.38 20.00 10.20
C ALA A 12 -1.91 20.16 11.62
N THR A 13 -1.57 21.25 12.25
CA THR A 13 -2.29 21.73 13.44
C THR A 13 -3.71 22.06 12.98
N VAL A 14 -4.63 21.17 13.28
CA VAL A 14 -6.06 21.49 13.18
C VAL A 14 -6.37 22.50 14.28
N THR A 15 -6.33 23.75 13.94
CA THR A 15 -6.89 24.79 14.78
C THR A 15 -8.39 24.77 14.57
N THR A 16 -9.10 24.10 15.44
CA THR A 16 -10.53 24.26 15.56
C THR A 16 -10.81 25.67 16.05
N ARG A 17 -11.07 26.59 15.14
CA ARG A 17 -11.76 27.82 15.49
C ARG A 17 -13.25 27.53 15.44
N ASN A 18 -13.81 27.42 16.62
CA ASN A 18 -15.23 27.50 16.84
C ASN A 18 -15.63 28.96 16.59
N ASP A 19 -16.23 29.22 15.44
CA ASP A 19 -16.83 30.53 15.21
C ASP A 19 -18.32 30.34 15.02
N SER A 20 -19.04 30.58 16.13
CA SER A 20 -20.47 30.68 16.19
C SER A 20 -20.85 32.07 15.70
N THR A 21 -21.27 32.20 14.47
CA THR A 21 -22.05 33.38 14.08
C THR A 21 -23.17 32.96 13.16
N MET A 22 -24.38 32.99 13.73
CA MET A 22 -25.60 32.94 12.98
C MET A 22 -25.73 34.18 12.09
N ALA A 23 -25.88 33.97 10.80
CA ALA A 23 -26.50 34.93 9.93
C ALA A 23 -27.38 34.22 8.91
N ARG A 24 -28.66 34.32 9.12
CA ARG A 24 -29.69 34.03 8.11
C ARG A 24 -29.53 35.00 6.95
N LYS A 25 -29.44 34.51 5.72
CA LYS A 25 -30.11 35.20 4.58
C LYS A 25 -30.24 34.25 3.39
N LYS A 26 -31.44 34.30 2.89
CA LYS A 26 -32.14 33.71 1.75
C LYS A 26 -31.28 33.42 0.51
N SER A 27 -31.61 32.26 -0.07
CA SER A 27 -31.22 31.81 -1.41
C SER A 27 -31.66 32.76 -2.52
N PRO A 28 -30.96 32.72 -3.66
CA PRO A 28 -31.68 32.48 -4.89
C PRO A 28 -31.16 31.25 -5.60
N GLN A 29 -32.09 30.43 -6.02
CA GLN A 29 -31.88 29.33 -6.94
C GLN A 29 -31.29 29.87 -8.23
N ARG A 30 -30.13 29.35 -8.60
CA ARG A 30 -29.75 29.27 -9.99
C ARG A 30 -29.36 27.85 -10.29
N ARG A 31 -30.16 27.24 -11.13
CA ARG A 31 -29.88 26.00 -11.80
C ARG A 31 -28.62 26.20 -12.63
N GLY A 32 -27.49 25.77 -12.11
CA GLY A 32 -26.30 25.52 -12.86
C GLY A 32 -26.07 24.03 -12.76
N HIS A 33 -26.32 23.31 -13.82
CA HIS A 33 -25.79 21.97 -13.95
C HIS A 33 -24.27 22.11 -14.05
N HIS A 34 -23.62 22.27 -12.90
CA HIS A 34 -22.22 22.03 -12.83
C HIS A 34 -22.07 20.53 -12.85
N ARG A 35 -21.82 20.00 -14.04
CA ARG A 35 -21.24 18.70 -14.18
C ARG A 35 -19.92 18.77 -13.43
N ILE A 36 -19.93 18.34 -12.18
CA ILE A 36 -18.72 17.99 -11.50
C ILE A 36 -18.20 16.79 -12.28
N THR A 37 -17.36 17.03 -13.26
CA THR A 37 -16.42 16.04 -13.68
C THR A 37 -15.55 15.81 -12.45
N VAL A 38 -15.90 14.83 -11.67
CA VAL A 38 -14.93 14.21 -10.81
C VAL A 38 -13.90 13.65 -11.77
N ASP A 39 -12.94 14.51 -12.14
CA ASP A 39 -11.68 13.98 -12.59
C ASP A 39 -11.27 13.03 -11.48
N GLY A 40 -11.44 11.75 -11.76
CA GLY A 40 -10.91 10.67 -10.92
C GLY A 40 -9.40 10.66 -10.97
N GLY A 41 -8.80 11.80 -10.86
CA GLY A 41 -7.44 11.98 -10.45
C GLY A 41 -7.38 11.64 -8.98
N SER A 42 -7.44 10.34 -8.67
CA SER A 42 -6.92 9.91 -7.41
C SER A 42 -5.51 10.47 -7.35
N GLY A 43 -5.21 11.29 -6.36
CA GLY A 43 -3.89 11.90 -6.18
C GLY A 43 -2.78 10.88 -5.90
N HIS A 44 -3.02 9.61 -6.20
CA HIS A 44 -2.12 8.48 -6.05
C HIS A 44 -1.45 8.16 -7.38
N ASN A 45 -0.47 8.96 -7.75
CA ASN A 45 0.28 8.77 -8.99
C ASN A 45 1.62 8.04 -8.82
N LYS A 46 2.02 7.75 -7.58
CA LYS A 46 3.25 7.03 -7.25
C LYS A 46 2.92 5.65 -6.71
N LEU A 47 3.50 4.63 -7.33
CA LEU A 47 3.26 3.24 -6.99
C LEU A 47 4.51 2.58 -6.43
N VAL A 48 4.37 1.90 -5.29
CA VAL A 48 5.32 0.88 -4.86
C VAL A 48 4.73 -0.50 -5.13
N LEU A 49 5.51 -1.36 -5.75
CA LEU A 49 5.13 -2.73 -6.05
C LEU A 49 5.89 -3.68 -5.14
N PHE A 50 5.15 -4.46 -4.36
CA PHE A 50 5.71 -5.55 -3.54
C PHE A 50 5.60 -6.86 -4.30
N VAL A 51 6.71 -7.55 -4.47
CA VAL A 51 6.79 -8.81 -5.22
C VAL A 51 7.42 -9.90 -4.37
N CYS A 52 6.69 -10.97 -4.15
CA CYS A 52 7.22 -12.22 -3.60
C CYS A 52 6.98 -13.37 -4.59
N VAL A 53 7.28 -14.61 -4.20
CA VAL A 53 7.11 -15.73 -5.13
C VAL A 53 5.64 -15.98 -5.41
N GLU A 54 4.85 -16.25 -4.39
CA GLU A 54 3.47 -16.74 -4.52
C GLU A 54 2.39 -15.65 -4.43
N ASN A 55 2.74 -14.44 -4.02
CA ASN A 55 1.78 -13.35 -3.75
C ASN A 55 0.69 -13.76 -2.74
N THR A 56 1.07 -14.45 -1.70
CA THR A 56 0.12 -14.95 -0.69
C THR A 56 0.32 -14.37 0.70
N PHE A 57 1.53 -13.96 1.06
CA PHE A 57 1.87 -13.55 2.42
C PHE A 57 2.69 -12.26 2.47
N ARG A 58 4.01 -12.31 2.24
CA ARG A 58 4.93 -11.16 2.42
C ARG A 58 4.52 -9.93 1.61
N SER A 59 4.27 -10.08 0.34
CA SER A 59 3.87 -8.96 -0.53
C SER A 59 2.47 -8.45 -0.20
N VAL A 60 1.55 -9.33 0.17
CA VAL A 60 0.18 -8.97 0.54
C VAL A 60 0.14 -8.22 1.87
N LEU A 61 0.87 -8.68 2.87
CA LEU A 61 1.03 -7.96 4.14
C LEU A 61 1.62 -6.57 3.92
N SER A 62 2.68 -6.48 3.13
CA SER A 62 3.35 -5.22 2.83
C SER A 62 2.43 -4.22 2.14
N GLU A 63 1.65 -4.67 1.15
CA GLU A 63 0.66 -3.84 0.47
C GLU A 63 -0.40 -3.30 1.44
N ALA A 64 -0.99 -4.15 2.26
CA ALA A 64 -2.02 -3.76 3.22
C ALA A 64 -1.47 -2.76 4.25
N ILE A 65 -0.32 -3.04 4.83
CA ILE A 65 0.33 -2.19 5.82
C ILE A 65 0.74 -0.85 5.22
N PHE A 66 1.36 -0.86 4.03
CA PHE A 66 1.75 0.37 3.35
C PHE A 66 0.54 1.25 3.04
N ASN A 67 -0.51 0.70 2.45
CA ASN A 67 -1.70 1.46 2.08
C ASN A 67 -2.43 2.06 3.28
N ALA A 68 -2.35 1.44 4.46
CA ALA A 68 -2.93 1.97 5.69
C ALA A 68 -2.20 3.21 6.24
N GLN A 69 -0.96 3.43 5.83
CA GLN A 69 -0.10 4.52 6.33
C GLN A 69 0.65 5.24 5.20
N ALA A 70 0.19 5.09 3.97
CA ALA A 70 0.88 5.64 2.80
C ALA A 70 0.97 7.17 2.87
N PRO A 71 2.14 7.74 2.52
CA PRO A 71 2.26 9.18 2.31
C PRO A 71 1.34 9.65 1.18
N ASP A 72 0.99 10.93 1.20
CA ASP A 72 0.17 11.51 0.15
C ASP A 72 0.76 11.27 -1.25
N GLY A 73 -0.10 10.86 -2.17
CA GLY A 73 0.28 10.55 -3.54
C GLY A 73 0.86 9.16 -3.75
N TRP A 74 1.06 8.37 -2.70
CA TRP A 74 1.58 7.01 -2.79
C TRP A 74 0.51 5.94 -2.55
N ARG A 75 0.66 4.83 -3.24
CA ARG A 75 -0.09 3.60 -3.00
C ARG A 75 0.77 2.38 -3.29
N ALA A 76 0.38 1.25 -2.76
CA ALA A 76 1.02 -0.03 -3.00
C ALA A 76 0.12 -0.98 -3.77
N GLU A 77 0.75 -1.83 -4.56
CA GLU A 77 0.18 -3.03 -5.14
C GLU A 77 1.12 -4.20 -4.88
N SER A 78 0.63 -5.42 -5.00
CA SER A 78 1.43 -6.63 -4.83
C SER A 78 1.22 -7.62 -5.96
N ALA A 79 2.23 -8.43 -6.22
CA ALA A 79 2.21 -9.48 -7.24
C ALA A 79 3.20 -10.60 -6.88
N GLY A 80 3.16 -11.68 -7.62
CA GLY A 80 4.07 -12.80 -7.46
C GLY A 80 4.67 -13.26 -8.78
N VAL A 81 5.84 -13.86 -8.72
CA VAL A 81 6.47 -14.46 -9.90
C VAL A 81 5.84 -15.81 -10.26
N GLN A 82 5.25 -16.46 -9.28
CA GLN A 82 4.53 -17.74 -9.38
C GLN A 82 3.32 -17.71 -8.46
N PRO A 83 2.25 -16.96 -8.77
CA PRO A 83 1.14 -16.77 -7.86
C PRO A 83 0.42 -18.08 -7.56
N ALA A 84 0.09 -18.28 -6.30
CA ALA A 84 -0.76 -19.39 -5.85
C ALA A 84 -2.24 -19.08 -6.08
N GLY A 85 -3.11 -20.06 -5.79
CA GLY A 85 -4.54 -19.93 -6.03
C GLY A 85 -5.28 -19.03 -5.06
N ALA A 86 -4.76 -18.82 -3.85
CA ALA A 86 -5.41 -18.02 -2.80
C ALA A 86 -4.41 -17.37 -1.86
N ILE A 87 -4.82 -16.28 -1.24
CA ILE A 87 -4.07 -15.59 -0.18
C ILE A 87 -3.98 -16.51 1.06
N ASN A 88 -2.84 -16.45 1.74
CA ASN A 88 -2.66 -17.14 3.01
C ASN A 88 -3.74 -16.66 4.01
N PRO A 89 -4.53 -17.59 4.61
CA PRO A 89 -5.63 -17.22 5.48
C PRO A 89 -5.22 -16.47 6.76
N ASP A 90 -3.97 -16.57 7.18
CA ASP A 90 -3.46 -15.86 8.36
C ASP A 90 -3.31 -14.35 8.14
N VAL A 91 -3.21 -13.90 6.90
CA VAL A 91 -2.96 -12.50 6.57
C VAL A 91 -4.06 -11.59 7.13
N ALA A 92 -5.32 -11.94 6.91
CA ALA A 92 -6.44 -11.12 7.39
C ALA A 92 -6.39 -10.90 8.89
N GLY A 93 -6.20 -11.96 9.69
CA GLY A 93 -6.09 -11.85 11.13
C GLY A 93 -4.89 -11.04 11.59
N LEU A 94 -3.75 -11.21 10.95
CA LEU A 94 -2.52 -10.48 11.28
C LEU A 94 -2.65 -8.97 11.08
N VAL A 95 -3.31 -8.54 10.01
CA VAL A 95 -3.52 -7.10 9.77
C VAL A 95 -4.64 -6.53 10.62
N GLU A 96 -5.67 -7.31 10.92
CA GLU A 96 -6.74 -6.89 11.85
C GLU A 96 -6.21 -6.63 13.25
N GLU A 97 -5.27 -7.41 13.73
CA GLU A 97 -4.60 -7.18 15.03
C GLU A 97 -3.96 -5.80 15.16
N ILE A 98 -3.62 -5.17 14.06
CA ILE A 98 -3.04 -3.81 14.01
C ILE A 98 -3.99 -2.77 13.42
N GLY A 99 -5.29 -3.08 13.38
CA GLY A 99 -6.34 -2.15 12.99
C GLY A 99 -6.54 -1.98 11.48
N ILE A 100 -6.05 -2.92 10.68
CA ILE A 100 -6.18 -2.88 9.22
C ILE A 100 -7.17 -3.94 8.76
N HIS A 101 -8.11 -3.56 7.91
CA HIS A 101 -9.02 -4.49 7.26
C HIS A 101 -8.50 -4.90 5.88
N LEU A 102 -8.31 -6.21 5.68
CA LEU A 102 -7.96 -6.74 4.37
C LEU A 102 -9.24 -6.93 3.54
N GLY A 103 -9.36 -6.17 2.46
CA GLY A 103 -10.42 -6.37 1.48
C GLY A 103 -10.23 -7.64 0.64
N PRO A 104 -11.19 -7.96 -0.24
CA PRO A 104 -11.07 -9.09 -1.16
C PRO A 104 -9.79 -8.98 -2.00
N LYS A 105 -9.01 -10.06 -2.03
CA LYS A 105 -7.75 -10.09 -2.75
C LYS A 105 -7.45 -11.49 -3.30
N THR A 106 -6.93 -11.51 -4.51
CA THR A 106 -6.48 -12.72 -5.20
C THR A 106 -5.03 -12.55 -5.62
N PRO A 107 -4.18 -13.58 -5.47
CA PRO A 107 -2.83 -13.55 -6.01
C PRO A 107 -2.81 -13.26 -7.50
N ARG A 108 -1.85 -12.48 -7.95
CA ARG A 108 -1.67 -12.15 -9.38
C ARG A 108 -0.22 -12.21 -9.80
N THR A 109 0.00 -12.44 -11.07
CA THR A 109 1.32 -12.48 -11.69
C THR A 109 1.93 -11.09 -11.80
N VAL A 110 3.20 -10.94 -11.46
CA VAL A 110 3.97 -9.75 -11.78
C VAL A 110 4.14 -9.65 -13.30
N THR A 111 3.91 -8.48 -13.85
CA THR A 111 3.99 -8.23 -15.28
C THR A 111 4.97 -7.09 -15.58
N PRO A 112 5.52 -7.02 -16.81
CA PRO A 112 6.33 -5.86 -17.23
C PRO A 112 5.58 -4.53 -17.08
N GLU A 113 4.26 -4.54 -17.30
CA GLU A 113 3.39 -3.38 -17.11
C GLU A 113 3.38 -2.88 -15.68
N LEU A 114 3.20 -3.78 -14.70
CA LEU A 114 3.24 -3.45 -13.28
C LEU A 114 4.61 -2.88 -12.88
N ILE A 115 5.69 -3.50 -13.35
CA ILE A 115 7.06 -3.03 -13.12
C ILE A 115 7.24 -1.62 -13.69
N ARG A 116 6.79 -1.37 -14.90
CA ARG A 116 6.94 -0.07 -15.55
C ARG A 116 6.18 1.04 -14.81
N ARG A 117 5.01 0.75 -14.30
CA ARG A 117 4.17 1.71 -13.54
C ARG A 117 4.74 2.03 -12.16
N ALA A 118 5.53 1.15 -11.58
CA ALA A 118 6.07 1.32 -10.23
C ALA A 118 7.25 2.30 -10.20
N GLN A 119 7.26 3.22 -9.25
CA GLN A 119 8.42 4.05 -8.92
C GLN A 119 9.44 3.27 -8.11
N ARG A 120 8.97 2.33 -7.29
CA ARG A 120 9.81 1.43 -6.51
C ARG A 120 9.26 0.02 -6.55
N VAL A 121 10.16 -0.94 -6.58
CA VAL A 121 9.84 -2.37 -6.50
C VAL A 121 10.53 -2.96 -5.29
N ILE A 122 9.78 -3.57 -4.41
CA ILE A 122 10.30 -4.28 -3.25
C ILE A 122 10.14 -5.77 -3.49
N THR A 123 11.24 -6.50 -3.45
CA THR A 123 11.25 -7.96 -3.64
C THR A 123 11.59 -8.68 -2.33
N PHE A 124 11.25 -9.94 -2.27
CA PHE A 124 11.51 -10.80 -1.12
C PHE A 124 12.32 -12.04 -1.56
N GLY A 125 13.53 -11.78 -2.07
CA GLY A 125 14.43 -12.82 -2.56
C GLY A 125 14.12 -13.34 -3.97
N CYS A 126 13.26 -12.67 -4.72
CA CYS A 126 12.80 -13.11 -6.04
C CYS A 126 13.17 -12.16 -7.19
N LEU A 127 14.09 -11.23 -6.97
CA LEU A 127 14.45 -10.23 -7.97
C LEU A 127 14.89 -10.83 -9.31
N ASP A 128 15.63 -11.92 -9.28
CA ASP A 128 16.13 -12.60 -10.48
C ASP A 128 15.02 -13.20 -11.35
N GLN A 129 13.86 -13.43 -10.78
CA GLN A 129 12.68 -13.98 -11.44
C GLN A 129 11.70 -12.90 -11.90
N CYS A 130 11.97 -11.63 -11.58
CA CYS A 130 11.12 -10.52 -12.01
C CYS A 130 11.31 -10.21 -13.50
N PRO A 131 10.26 -9.70 -14.17
CA PRO A 131 10.39 -9.16 -15.52
C PRO A 131 11.44 -8.06 -15.60
N THR A 132 11.94 -7.85 -16.81
CA THR A 132 12.94 -6.81 -17.10
C THR A 132 12.46 -5.43 -16.64
N GLY A 133 13.38 -4.63 -16.11
CA GLY A 133 13.10 -3.26 -15.67
C GLY A 133 12.98 -3.08 -14.16
N ALA A 134 12.92 -4.17 -13.39
CA ALA A 134 12.87 -4.09 -11.93
C ALA A 134 14.19 -3.65 -11.29
N ARG A 135 15.33 -4.06 -11.84
CA ARG A 135 16.65 -3.94 -11.22
C ARG A 135 17.06 -2.51 -10.87
N GLY A 136 16.77 -1.53 -11.70
CA GLY A 136 17.19 -0.13 -11.49
C GLY A 136 16.40 0.62 -10.42
N LYS A 137 15.32 0.06 -9.91
CA LYS A 137 14.42 0.69 -8.93
C LYS A 137 13.93 -0.26 -7.83
N SER A 138 14.64 -1.36 -7.65
CA SER A 138 14.28 -2.40 -6.69
C SER A 138 15.16 -2.39 -5.46
N GLU A 139 14.56 -2.86 -4.38
CA GLU A 139 15.19 -3.15 -3.10
C GLU A 139 14.73 -4.53 -2.65
N ASP A 140 15.64 -5.37 -2.20
CA ASP A 140 15.32 -6.71 -1.70
C ASP A 140 15.24 -6.72 -0.18
N TRP A 141 14.14 -7.23 0.36
CA TRP A 141 13.95 -7.40 1.79
C TRP A 141 14.00 -8.91 2.12
N PRO A 142 15.09 -9.39 2.68
CA PRO A 142 15.27 -10.82 2.94
C PRO A 142 14.48 -11.26 4.18
N LEU A 143 13.19 -11.52 4.01
CA LEU A 143 12.32 -12.02 5.04
C LEU A 143 11.89 -13.46 4.77
N PRO A 144 11.70 -14.29 5.81
CA PRO A 144 11.29 -15.67 5.65
C PRO A 144 9.85 -15.78 5.11
N THR A 145 9.55 -16.90 4.48
CA THR A 145 8.19 -17.27 4.08
C THR A 145 7.33 -17.63 5.29
N ALA A 146 6.02 -17.70 5.09
CA ALA A 146 5.09 -18.12 6.14
C ALA A 146 5.13 -19.63 6.43
N ALA A 147 5.70 -20.43 5.53
CA ALA A 147 5.70 -21.87 5.64
C ALA A 147 6.38 -22.36 6.92
N GLY A 148 5.65 -23.20 7.68
CA GLY A 148 6.16 -23.79 8.91
C GLY A 148 6.32 -22.84 10.09
N LYS A 149 5.81 -21.63 10.00
CA LYS A 149 5.91 -20.60 11.04
C LYS A 149 4.77 -20.69 12.04
N THR A 150 5.11 -20.46 13.30
CA THR A 150 4.11 -20.26 14.36
C THR A 150 3.43 -18.90 14.18
N HIS A 151 2.28 -18.72 14.80
CA HIS A 151 1.57 -17.43 14.75
C HIS A 151 2.40 -16.27 15.32
N GLN A 152 3.19 -16.54 16.34
CA GLN A 152 4.13 -15.56 16.92
C GLN A 152 5.23 -15.17 15.91
N GLU A 153 5.76 -16.12 15.18
CA GLU A 153 6.75 -15.85 14.11
C GLU A 153 6.13 -15.06 12.95
N LEU A 154 4.88 -15.34 12.61
CA LEU A 154 4.15 -14.59 11.60
C LEU A 154 3.90 -13.15 12.04
N ARG A 155 3.59 -12.92 13.31
CA ARG A 155 3.49 -11.57 13.89
C ARG A 155 4.83 -10.82 13.82
N ALA A 156 5.92 -11.49 14.08
CA ALA A 156 7.26 -10.88 13.99
C ALA A 156 7.57 -10.44 12.55
N ILE A 157 7.24 -11.23 11.55
CA ILE A 157 7.37 -10.86 10.13
C ILE A 157 6.49 -9.64 9.83
N ARG A 158 5.23 -9.64 10.26
CA ARG A 158 4.32 -8.49 10.10
C ARG A 158 4.91 -7.22 10.71
N ASP A 159 5.42 -7.30 11.91
CA ASP A 159 5.95 -6.15 12.64
C ASP A 159 7.23 -5.60 11.99
N GLU A 160 8.07 -6.48 11.46
CA GLU A 160 9.24 -6.08 10.66
C GLU A 160 8.82 -5.37 9.37
N LEU A 161 7.84 -5.88 8.66
CA LEU A 161 7.28 -5.24 7.47
C LEU A 161 6.68 -3.88 7.79
N ARG A 162 5.99 -3.78 8.93
CA ARG A 162 5.43 -2.52 9.40
C ARG A 162 6.52 -1.47 9.67
N ALA A 163 7.62 -1.88 10.27
CA ALA A 163 8.76 -1.00 10.50
C ALA A 163 9.43 -0.55 9.20
N ARG A 164 9.65 -1.47 8.26
CA ARG A 164 10.27 -1.19 6.97
C ARG A 164 9.42 -0.28 6.08
N THR A 165 8.12 -0.44 6.09
CA THR A 165 7.20 0.39 5.29
C THR A 165 7.04 1.81 5.81
N ARG A 166 7.49 2.10 7.03
CA ARG A 166 7.51 3.45 7.62
C ARG A 166 8.77 4.24 7.31
N SER A 167 9.83 3.56 6.91
CA SER A 167 11.16 4.16 6.72
C SER A 167 11.34 4.80 5.36
#